data_459c942cdc2a5e107c44914bc5b3a747
#
_entry.id   459c942cdc2a5e107c44914bc5b3a747
#
_cell.length_a   1.000
_cell.length_b   1.000
_cell.length_c   1.000
_cell.angle_alpha   90.00
_cell.angle_beta   90.00
_cell.angle_gamma   90.00
#
_symmetry.space_group_name_H-M   'P 1'
#
loop_
_entity.id
_entity.type
_entity.pdbx_description
1 polymer ?
#
loop_
_entity_poly.entity_id
_entity_poly.type
_entity_poly.pdbx_seq_one_letter_code
_entity_poly.pdbx_strand_id
1 'polypeptide(L)'
;MLFRSLLAFIILIVGGVTDYLDGKVARMLNLTSDFGAKLDPSIDRLYIFSVLIALLSNDLIPQWMFVTLIARDFLVFLVVIYQKLKHKPLIEVTYLGKSATFNLLYAFPFLLISNTTFENNYWLTHLPYILGWSFGIWGIVLYLFTGVEYIAKGVRMTK
;
A
#
# COMPACT_ATOMS: atom_id res chain seq x y z
N MET A 1 -0.32 20.27 -16.32
CA MET A 1 0.03 19.22 -15.32
C MET A 1 -1.02 19.11 -14.21
N LEU A 2 -1.50 20.20 -13.65
CA LEU A 2 -2.48 20.28 -12.54
C LEU A 2 -3.72 19.38 -12.72
N PHE A 3 -4.35 19.41 -13.88
CA PHE A 3 -5.56 18.62 -14.19
C PHE A 3 -5.30 17.10 -14.12
N ARG A 4 -4.15 16.62 -14.60
CA ARG A 4 -3.84 15.17 -14.60
C ARG A 4 -3.56 14.64 -13.19
N SER A 5 -2.87 15.41 -12.35
CA SER A 5 -2.59 15.01 -10.96
C SER A 5 -3.85 15.07 -10.10
N LEU A 6 -4.69 16.09 -10.28
CA LEU A 6 -5.98 16.19 -9.59
C LEU A 6 -6.93 15.07 -10.00
N LEU A 7 -6.99 14.75 -11.28
CA LEU A 7 -7.80 13.63 -11.78
C LEU A 7 -7.32 12.29 -11.20
N ALA A 8 -6.01 12.04 -11.18
CA ALA A 8 -5.43 10.85 -10.59
C ALA A 8 -5.72 10.75 -9.08
N PHE A 9 -5.63 11.85 -8.35
CA PHE A 9 -5.98 11.93 -6.93
C PHE A 9 -7.47 11.59 -6.69
N ILE A 10 -8.38 12.17 -7.49
CA ILE A 10 -9.81 11.87 -7.39
C ILE A 10 -10.08 10.40 -7.71
N ILE A 11 -9.48 9.85 -8.76
CA ILE A 11 -9.64 8.43 -9.12
C ILE A 11 -9.15 7.52 -8.00
N LEU A 12 -8.03 7.84 -7.36
CA LEU A 12 -7.50 7.09 -6.22
C LEU A 12 -8.47 7.09 -5.04
N ILE A 13 -9.01 8.25 -4.68
CA ILE A 13 -9.99 8.35 -3.58
C ILE A 13 -11.27 7.60 -3.93
N VAL A 14 -11.82 7.83 -5.12
CA VAL A 14 -13.05 7.16 -5.55
C VAL A 14 -12.86 5.65 -5.60
N GLY A 15 -11.74 5.18 -6.17
CA GLY A 15 -11.39 3.76 -6.20
C GLY A 15 -11.32 3.15 -4.80
N GLY A 16 -10.61 3.77 -3.86
CA GLY A 16 -10.49 3.29 -2.49
C GLY A 16 -11.83 3.30 -1.73
N VAL A 17 -12.66 4.33 -1.91
CA VAL A 17 -14.00 4.39 -1.30
C VAL A 17 -14.92 3.33 -1.89
N THR A 18 -14.89 3.12 -3.21
CA THR A 18 -15.71 2.11 -3.90
C THR A 18 -15.33 0.71 -3.42
N ASP A 19 -14.04 0.38 -3.39
CA ASP A 19 -13.53 -0.89 -2.90
C ASP A 19 -13.93 -1.17 -1.44
N TYR A 20 -13.85 -0.16 -0.57
CA TYR A 20 -14.32 -0.28 0.81
C TYR A 20 -15.83 -0.54 0.88
N LEU A 21 -16.63 0.16 0.08
CA LEU A 21 -18.08 0.00 0.05
C LEU A 21 -18.47 -1.37 -0.50
N ASP A 22 -17.86 -1.80 -1.58
CA ASP A 22 -18.12 -3.10 -2.20
C ASP A 22 -17.80 -4.25 -1.23
N GLY A 23 -16.65 -4.19 -0.57
CA GLY A 23 -16.28 -5.16 0.46
C GLY A 23 -17.23 -5.15 1.68
N LYS A 24 -17.76 -3.98 2.07
CA LYS A 24 -18.75 -3.87 3.15
C LYS A 24 -20.10 -4.43 2.74
N VAL A 25 -20.59 -4.08 1.55
CA VAL A 25 -21.87 -4.55 1.01
C VAL A 25 -21.85 -6.06 0.78
N ALA A 26 -20.79 -6.61 0.19
CA ALA A 26 -20.63 -8.04 -0.03
C ALA A 26 -20.68 -8.84 1.29
N ARG A 27 -20.05 -8.32 2.35
CA ARG A 27 -20.12 -8.93 3.69
C ARG A 27 -21.51 -8.83 4.32
N MET A 28 -22.21 -7.70 4.16
CA MET A 28 -23.56 -7.51 4.68
C MET A 28 -24.59 -8.42 3.99
N LEU A 29 -24.39 -8.68 2.70
CA LEU A 29 -25.30 -9.52 1.90
C LEU A 29 -24.90 -11.02 1.89
N ASN A 30 -23.85 -11.42 2.61
CA ASN A 30 -23.29 -12.78 2.59
C ASN A 30 -22.99 -13.29 1.16
N LEU A 31 -22.65 -12.38 0.23
CA LEU A 31 -22.32 -12.70 -1.16
C LEU A 31 -20.81 -12.88 -1.38
N THR A 32 -20.06 -13.19 -0.31
CA THR A 32 -18.63 -13.45 -0.42
C THR A 32 -18.39 -14.80 -1.10
N SER A 33 -17.80 -14.76 -2.30
CA SER A 33 -17.35 -15.97 -2.96
C SER A 33 -15.93 -16.33 -2.52
N ASP A 34 -15.61 -17.64 -2.39
CA ASP A 34 -14.25 -18.11 -2.09
C ASP A 34 -13.22 -17.62 -3.12
N PHE A 35 -13.66 -17.38 -4.33
CA PHE A 35 -12.82 -16.83 -5.41
C PHE A 35 -12.54 -15.35 -5.19
N GLY A 36 -13.54 -14.53 -4.86
CA GLY A 36 -13.38 -13.12 -4.52
C GLY A 36 -12.43 -12.95 -3.35
N ALA A 37 -12.64 -13.66 -2.25
CA ALA A 37 -11.79 -13.60 -1.06
C ALA A 37 -10.30 -13.92 -1.34
N LYS A 38 -10.00 -14.69 -2.39
CA LYS A 38 -8.62 -14.97 -2.83
C LYS A 38 -8.08 -13.94 -3.82
N LEU A 39 -8.98 -13.30 -4.57
CA LEU A 39 -8.63 -12.31 -5.58
C LEU A 39 -8.29 -10.95 -4.96
N ASP A 40 -9.06 -10.54 -3.94
CA ASP A 40 -8.91 -9.25 -3.25
C ASP A 40 -7.46 -8.93 -2.85
N PRO A 41 -6.72 -9.80 -2.13
CA PRO A 41 -5.35 -9.51 -1.76
C PRO A 41 -4.38 -9.36 -2.95
N SER A 42 -4.73 -9.95 -4.10
CA SER A 42 -3.91 -9.86 -5.32
C SER A 42 -4.17 -8.55 -6.06
N ILE A 43 -5.41 -8.10 -6.10
CA ILE A 43 -5.81 -6.82 -6.67
C ILE A 43 -5.23 -5.66 -5.86
N ASP A 44 -5.31 -5.72 -4.53
CA ASP A 44 -4.71 -4.72 -3.64
C ASP A 44 -3.21 -4.54 -3.91
N ARG A 45 -2.49 -5.62 -4.10
CA ARG A 45 -1.06 -5.57 -4.42
C ARG A 45 -0.78 -4.98 -5.79
N LEU A 46 -1.57 -5.33 -6.80
CA LEU A 46 -1.48 -4.74 -8.13
C LEU A 46 -1.75 -3.23 -8.10
N TYR A 47 -2.74 -2.83 -7.31
CA TYR A 47 -3.06 -1.43 -7.10
C TYR A 47 -1.89 -0.65 -6.48
N ILE A 48 -1.35 -1.13 -5.36
CA ILE A 48 -0.18 -0.52 -4.69
C ILE A 48 1.01 -0.44 -5.65
N PHE A 49 1.29 -1.51 -6.40
CA PHE A 49 2.36 -1.54 -7.38
C PHE A 49 2.18 -0.50 -8.49
N SER A 50 0.96 -0.38 -9.03
CA SER A 50 0.63 0.61 -10.05
C SER A 50 0.81 2.05 -9.56
N VAL A 51 0.39 2.32 -8.32
CA VAL A 51 0.57 3.64 -7.67
C VAL A 51 2.06 3.94 -7.45
N LEU A 52 2.84 2.97 -6.99
CA LEU A 52 4.29 3.13 -6.81
C LEU A 52 5.01 3.43 -8.12
N ILE A 53 4.63 2.76 -9.23
CA ILE A 53 5.16 3.07 -10.56
C ILE A 53 4.79 4.50 -10.97
N ALA A 54 3.54 4.91 -10.75
CA ALA A 54 3.09 6.26 -11.08
C ALA A 54 3.85 7.33 -10.28
N LEU A 55 4.09 7.11 -8.98
CA LEU A 55 4.87 8.01 -8.13
C LEU A 55 6.33 8.08 -8.57
N LEU A 56 6.94 6.94 -8.88
CA LEU A 56 8.31 6.88 -9.38
C LEU A 56 8.46 7.57 -10.75
N SER A 57 7.53 7.33 -11.67
CA SER A 57 7.55 7.92 -13.02
C SER A 57 7.37 9.45 -13.02
N ASN A 58 6.86 10.02 -11.94
CA ASN A 58 6.68 11.46 -11.75
C ASN A 58 7.73 12.05 -10.77
N ASP A 59 8.78 11.31 -10.43
CA ASP A 59 9.86 11.72 -9.51
C ASP A 59 9.35 12.15 -8.12
N LEU A 60 8.19 11.65 -7.68
CA LEU A 60 7.57 11.97 -6.40
C LEU A 60 8.13 11.15 -5.24
N ILE A 61 8.71 10.01 -5.55
CA ILE A 61 9.42 9.16 -4.60
C ILE A 61 10.81 8.79 -5.14
N PRO A 62 11.82 8.70 -4.28
CA PRO A 62 13.14 8.28 -4.70
C PRO A 62 13.16 6.80 -5.08
N GLN A 63 14.03 6.44 -6.02
CA GLN A 63 14.16 5.07 -6.54
C GLN A 63 14.45 4.04 -5.43
N TRP A 64 15.25 4.40 -4.43
CA TRP A 64 15.55 3.50 -3.31
C TRP A 64 14.29 3.10 -2.53
N MET A 65 13.34 4.04 -2.35
CA MET A 65 12.08 3.77 -1.66
C MET A 65 11.24 2.76 -2.44
N PHE A 66 11.08 2.94 -3.75
CA PHE A 66 10.39 1.99 -4.62
C PHE A 66 11.01 0.59 -4.51
N VAL A 67 12.34 0.50 -4.72
CA VAL A 67 13.05 -0.78 -4.69
C VAL A 67 12.89 -1.47 -3.33
N THR A 68 12.99 -0.72 -2.24
CA THR A 68 12.90 -1.26 -0.88
C THR A 68 11.50 -1.83 -0.59
N LEU A 69 10.45 -1.15 -0.99
CA LEU A 69 9.07 -1.60 -0.80
C LEU A 69 8.79 -2.88 -1.61
N ILE A 70 9.20 -2.90 -2.88
CA ILE A 70 9.01 -4.07 -3.75
C ILE A 70 9.86 -5.26 -3.29
N ALA A 71 11.13 -5.03 -2.93
CA ALA A 71 12.01 -6.08 -2.42
C ALA A 71 11.45 -6.74 -1.16
N ARG A 72 10.94 -5.93 -0.24
CA ARG A 72 10.29 -6.45 0.98
C ARG A 72 9.08 -7.33 0.64
N ASP A 73 8.18 -6.87 -0.25
CA ASP A 73 7.01 -7.65 -0.64
C ASP A 73 7.39 -8.96 -1.30
N PHE A 74 8.39 -8.92 -2.17
CA PHE A 74 8.93 -10.11 -2.80
C PHE A 74 9.50 -11.11 -1.78
N LEU A 75 10.27 -10.63 -0.80
CA LEU A 75 10.82 -11.49 0.25
C LEU A 75 9.72 -12.14 1.10
N VAL A 76 8.72 -11.36 1.53
CA VAL A 76 7.58 -11.90 2.30
C VAL A 76 6.80 -12.92 1.45
N PHE A 77 6.59 -12.64 0.18
CA PHE A 77 5.94 -13.55 -0.75
C PHE A 77 6.68 -14.88 -0.88
N LEU A 78 8.02 -14.86 -0.99
CA LEU A 78 8.83 -16.09 -1.01
C LEU A 78 8.67 -16.90 0.27
N VAL A 79 8.63 -16.24 1.44
CA VAL A 79 8.42 -16.92 2.73
C VAL A 79 7.03 -17.57 2.79
N VAL A 80 5.99 -16.89 2.32
CA VAL A 80 4.63 -17.43 2.26
C VAL A 80 4.54 -18.63 1.32
N ILE A 81 5.18 -18.57 0.14
CA ILE A 81 5.26 -19.72 -0.77
C ILE A 81 5.98 -20.90 -0.10
N TYR A 82 7.11 -20.64 0.53
CA TYR A 82 7.88 -21.68 1.22
C TYR A 82 7.07 -22.37 2.32
N GLN A 83 6.33 -21.61 3.14
CA GLN A 83 5.43 -22.16 4.14
C GLN A 83 4.33 -23.03 3.52
N LYS A 84 3.74 -22.55 2.42
CA LYS A 84 2.68 -23.28 1.71
C LYS A 84 3.16 -24.62 1.15
N LEU A 85 4.37 -24.64 0.56
CA LEU A 85 5.01 -25.87 0.05
C LEU A 85 5.34 -26.86 1.15
N LYS A 86 5.63 -26.38 2.36
CA LYS A 86 5.92 -27.21 3.54
C LYS A 86 4.65 -27.60 4.33
N HIS A 87 3.45 -27.26 3.86
CA HIS A 87 2.18 -27.46 4.55
C HIS A 87 2.16 -26.89 5.97
N LYS A 88 2.88 -25.79 6.20
CA LYS A 88 2.96 -25.08 7.49
C LYS A 88 1.88 -24.00 7.59
N PRO A 89 1.46 -23.61 8.81
CA PRO A 89 0.53 -22.52 8.98
C PRO A 89 1.10 -21.21 8.40
N LEU A 90 0.25 -20.45 7.74
CA LEU A 90 0.63 -19.15 7.19
C LEU A 90 0.77 -18.11 8.30
N ILE A 91 1.66 -17.14 8.08
CA ILE A 91 1.85 -16.03 9.01
C ILE A 91 0.59 -15.18 9.04
N GLU A 92 0.06 -14.92 10.23
CA GLU A 92 -1.04 -13.99 10.44
C GLU A 92 -0.56 -12.54 10.31
N VAL A 93 -1.39 -11.72 9.68
CA VAL A 93 -1.10 -10.29 9.53
C VAL A 93 -1.24 -9.58 10.86
N THR A 94 -0.16 -8.96 11.33
CA THR A 94 -0.15 -8.21 12.60
C THR A 94 -0.84 -6.85 12.47
N TYR A 95 -1.29 -6.28 13.59
CA TYR A 95 -1.84 -4.92 13.62
C TYR A 95 -0.84 -3.88 13.12
N LEU A 96 0.45 -4.04 13.45
CA LEU A 96 1.51 -3.17 12.94
C LEU A 96 1.65 -3.27 11.42
N GLY A 97 1.51 -4.47 10.84
CA GLY A 97 1.53 -4.64 9.39
C GLY A 97 0.35 -3.94 8.71
N LYS A 98 -0.84 -4.01 9.30
CA LYS A 98 -2.00 -3.26 8.82
C LYS A 98 -1.76 -1.76 8.91
N SER A 99 -1.24 -1.26 10.04
CA SER A 99 -0.93 0.16 10.23
C SER A 99 0.11 0.66 9.23
N ALA A 100 1.13 -0.15 8.91
CA ALA A 100 2.14 0.18 7.91
C ALA A 100 1.51 0.40 6.53
N THR A 101 0.64 -0.53 6.10
CA THR A 101 -0.07 -0.42 4.83
C THR A 101 -1.01 0.79 4.80
N PHE A 102 -1.72 1.06 5.90
CA PHE A 102 -2.55 2.27 6.01
C PHE A 102 -1.75 3.56 5.88
N ASN A 103 -0.60 3.67 6.55
CA ASN A 103 0.25 4.85 6.43
C ASN A 103 0.70 5.09 4.99
N LEU A 104 1.11 4.04 4.27
CA LEU A 104 1.49 4.14 2.86
C LEU A 104 0.31 4.52 1.97
N LEU A 105 -0.88 3.94 2.25
CA LEU A 105 -2.10 4.24 1.49
C LEU A 105 -2.48 5.73 1.59
N TYR A 106 -2.31 6.36 2.76
CA TYR A 106 -2.52 7.79 2.92
C TYR A 106 -1.38 8.63 2.33
N ALA A 107 -0.14 8.17 2.44
CA ALA A 107 1.01 8.88 1.90
C ALA A 107 0.90 9.10 0.39
N PHE A 108 0.46 8.08 -0.35
CA PHE A 108 0.46 8.10 -1.81
C PHE A 108 -0.42 9.20 -2.43
N PRO A 109 -1.69 9.38 -2.04
CA PRO A 109 -2.52 10.49 -2.53
C PRO A 109 -1.93 11.85 -2.20
N PHE A 110 -1.39 12.03 -1.00
CA PHE A 110 -0.78 13.30 -0.61
C PHE A 110 0.49 13.60 -1.42
N LEU A 111 1.35 12.62 -1.66
CA LEU A 111 2.51 12.78 -2.52
C LEU A 111 2.12 13.10 -3.97
N LEU A 112 1.04 12.51 -4.45
CA LEU A 112 0.56 12.73 -5.82
C LEU A 112 0.04 14.17 -6.01
N ILE A 113 -0.71 14.69 -5.03
CA ILE A 113 -1.24 16.05 -5.08
C ILE A 113 -0.16 17.11 -4.77
N SER A 114 0.90 16.72 -4.04
CA SER A 114 2.00 17.64 -3.71
C SER A 114 2.76 18.17 -4.94
N ASN A 115 2.64 17.47 -6.08
CA ASN A 115 3.21 17.93 -7.35
C ASN A 115 2.35 19.01 -8.04
N THR A 116 1.22 19.38 -7.45
CA THR A 116 0.36 20.45 -7.97
C THR A 116 0.67 21.76 -7.24
N THR A 117 1.06 22.80 -7.98
CA THR A 117 1.20 24.15 -7.45
C THR A 117 -0.14 24.85 -7.48
N PHE A 118 -0.61 25.29 -6.32
CA PHE A 118 -1.78 26.15 -6.20
C PHE A 118 -1.30 27.59 -6.11
N GLU A 119 -1.38 28.35 -7.20
CA GLU A 119 -0.75 29.67 -7.40
C GLU A 119 -1.05 30.72 -6.33
N ASN A 120 -2.10 30.56 -5.54
CA ASN A 120 -2.52 31.57 -4.55
C ASN A 120 -2.61 31.08 -3.12
N ASN A 121 -2.18 29.84 -2.80
CA ASN A 121 -2.31 29.33 -1.44
C ASN A 121 -1.11 28.49 -1.02
N TYR A 122 -0.26 29.09 -0.19
CA TYR A 122 0.94 28.45 0.35
C TYR A 122 0.61 27.10 1.07
N TRP A 123 -0.45 27.10 1.87
CA TRP A 123 -0.83 25.92 2.63
C TRP A 123 -1.31 24.76 1.76
N LEU A 124 -2.09 25.05 0.72
CA LEU A 124 -2.56 24.00 -0.21
C LEU A 124 -1.42 23.40 -1.04
N THR A 125 -0.35 24.13 -1.22
CA THR A 125 0.84 23.66 -1.95
C THR A 125 1.75 22.80 -1.05
N HIS A 126 2.02 23.25 0.18
CA HIS A 126 3.00 22.61 1.05
C HIS A 126 2.44 21.56 1.99
N LEU A 127 1.19 21.67 2.45
CA LEU A 127 0.58 20.74 3.38
C LEU A 127 0.53 19.29 2.83
N PRO A 128 0.13 19.04 1.56
CA PRO A 128 0.14 17.69 1.02
C PRO A 128 1.56 17.08 0.98
N TYR A 129 2.57 17.87 0.68
CA TYR A 129 3.97 17.42 0.69
C TYR A 129 4.40 16.98 2.09
N ILE A 130 4.13 17.82 3.11
CA ILE A 130 4.48 17.51 4.50
C ILE A 130 3.74 16.26 4.97
N LEU A 131 2.44 16.17 4.73
CA LEU A 131 1.63 15.02 5.12
C LEU A 131 2.08 13.75 4.39
N GLY A 132 2.27 13.84 3.08
CA GLY A 132 2.72 12.72 2.25
C GLY A 132 4.04 12.12 2.74
N TRP A 133 5.04 12.95 3.00
CA TRP A 133 6.32 12.49 3.55
C TRP A 133 6.24 12.03 4.99
N SER A 134 5.43 12.67 5.83
CA SER A 134 5.24 12.24 7.23
C SER A 134 4.65 10.83 7.30
N PHE A 135 3.54 10.59 6.60
CA PHE A 135 2.94 9.26 6.51
C PHE A 135 3.83 8.27 5.77
N GLY A 136 4.54 8.72 4.73
CA GLY A 136 5.44 7.89 3.93
C GLY A 136 6.60 7.34 4.75
N ILE A 137 7.30 8.19 5.49
CA ILE A 137 8.45 7.78 6.32
C ILE A 137 8.00 6.81 7.41
N TRP A 138 6.93 7.13 8.16
CA TRP A 138 6.38 6.23 9.15
C TRP A 138 5.89 4.91 8.54
N GLY A 139 5.22 5.00 7.40
CA GLY A 139 4.78 3.84 6.65
C GLY A 139 5.93 2.91 6.29
N ILE A 140 7.02 3.44 5.73
CA ILE A 140 8.21 2.66 5.35
C ILE A 140 8.85 2.00 6.57
N VAL A 141 9.07 2.76 7.66
CA VAL A 141 9.70 2.23 8.88
C VAL A 141 8.89 1.05 9.42
N LEU A 142 7.56 1.21 9.58
CA LEU A 142 6.69 0.14 10.04
C LEU A 142 6.63 -1.02 9.05
N TYR A 143 6.67 -0.74 7.76
CA TYR A 143 6.60 -1.73 6.69
C TYR A 143 7.84 -2.63 6.66
N LEU A 144 9.01 -2.04 6.82
CA LEU A 144 10.27 -2.78 6.91
C LEU A 144 10.36 -3.57 8.21
N PHE A 145 10.00 -2.95 9.33
CA PHE A 145 9.98 -3.63 10.63
C PHE A 145 9.09 -4.88 10.60
N THR A 146 7.87 -4.75 10.14
CA THR A 146 6.94 -5.87 10.02
C THR A 146 7.39 -6.89 8.98
N GLY A 147 8.07 -6.47 7.92
CA GLY A 147 8.69 -7.35 6.93
C GLY A 147 9.72 -8.27 7.57
N VAL A 148 10.64 -7.72 8.36
CA VAL A 148 11.65 -8.49 9.11
C VAL A 148 10.97 -9.44 10.10
N GLU A 149 9.95 -8.97 10.83
CA GLU A 149 9.18 -9.79 11.76
C GLU A 149 8.52 -10.99 11.06
N TYR A 150 7.88 -10.76 9.91
CA TYR A 150 7.25 -11.84 9.13
C TYR A 150 8.27 -12.86 8.62
N ILE A 151 9.39 -12.40 8.08
CA ILE A 151 10.44 -13.29 7.62
C ILE A 151 10.99 -14.13 8.80
N ALA A 152 11.28 -13.49 9.93
CA ALA A 152 11.78 -14.18 11.11
C ALA A 152 10.80 -15.21 11.67
N LYS A 153 9.50 -14.87 11.77
CA LYS A 153 8.45 -15.80 12.19
C LYS A 153 8.28 -16.94 11.19
N GLY A 154 8.26 -16.62 9.89
CA GLY A 154 8.12 -17.62 8.84
C GLY A 154 9.22 -18.67 8.85
N VAL A 155 10.47 -18.24 8.99
CA VAL A 155 11.62 -19.15 9.07
C VAL A 155 11.60 -19.99 10.36
N ARG A 156 11.16 -19.41 11.49
CA ARG A 156 11.04 -20.18 12.76
C ARG A 156 9.98 -21.28 12.71
N MET A 157 8.84 -21.01 12.05
CA MET A 157 7.76 -21.98 11.89
C MET A 157 8.12 -23.13 10.93
N THR A 158 9.17 -23.01 10.17
CA THR A 158 9.62 -24.01 9.20
C THR A 158 10.77 -24.89 9.69
N LYS A 159 11.41 -24.52 10.80
CA LYS A 159 12.34 -25.39 11.55
C LYS A 159 11.56 -26.33 12.45
#